data_a3694f31b90aeeaca6e307e6d6c3d3ca
#
_entry.id   a3694f31b90aeeaca6e307e6d6c3d3ca
#
_cell.length_a   1.000
_cell.length_b   1.000
_cell.length_c   1.000
_cell.angle_alpha   90.00
_cell.angle_beta   90.00
_cell.angle_gamma   90.00
#
_symmetry.space_group_name_H-M   'P 1'
#
loop_
_entity.id
_entity.type
_entity.pdbx_description
1 polymer ?
#
loop_
_entity_poly.entity_id
_entity_poly.type
_entity_poly.pdbx_seq_one_letter_code
_entity_poly.pdbx_strand_id
1 'polypeptide(L)'
;NPKRFAWFCCALSVLLLLCSACAESNVNSGANQEDISYTEIAVAAVETALKDRLKNPESLQVHSANLDGESFENDTAYFGTIIVDYSAQNSFGGYNRNTAKSYVEISKVDGVVTELDEASYYNRRIKAQFGDGLCSIVDGIPLQLICSDEHYSQLLTIIRKECGDFSTFTYKSGAKEVSCVANAGDLEGTATFLFYPENEKIWQINFFWSDGQSYYDGTNAYTLGTEYIATLNDVDELKEQIDNALSIPHGKIIETTETFFHDYECCWSLVEGIYIKLSWTINDTNDTIAHIQLLLCNDVNEKAS
;
A
#
# COMPACT_ATOMS: atom_id res chain seq x y z
N ASN A 1 22.91 -3.96 12.00
CA ASN A 1 24.36 -3.91 11.80
C ASN A 1 24.64 -3.81 10.29
N PRO A 2 24.92 -2.60 9.73
CA PRO A 2 24.96 -2.36 8.29
C PRO A 2 26.03 -3.17 7.52
N LYS A 3 26.99 -3.76 8.23
CA LYS A 3 28.06 -4.56 7.60
C LYS A 3 27.61 -5.97 7.15
N ARG A 4 26.48 -6.48 7.66
CA ARG A 4 25.95 -7.81 7.26
C ARG A 4 25.07 -7.73 6.01
N PHE A 5 24.47 -6.56 5.75
CA PHE A 5 23.61 -6.33 4.59
C PHE A 5 24.41 -6.25 3.27
N ALA A 6 25.59 -5.62 3.29
CA ALA A 6 26.45 -5.48 2.11
C ALA A 6 27.01 -6.82 1.58
N TRP A 7 27.14 -7.83 2.44
CA TRP A 7 27.65 -9.16 2.03
C TRP A 7 26.58 -9.99 1.31
N PHE A 8 25.31 -9.77 1.63
CA PHE A 8 24.19 -10.47 1.00
C PHE A 8 24.03 -10.08 -0.48
N CYS A 9 24.19 -8.79 -0.79
CA CYS A 9 24.17 -8.30 -2.17
C CYS A 9 25.30 -8.91 -3.02
N CYS A 10 26.50 -9.15 -2.45
CA CYS A 10 27.62 -9.71 -3.18
C CYS A 10 27.45 -11.20 -3.52
N ALA A 11 26.82 -12.00 -2.64
CA ALA A 11 26.69 -13.45 -2.85
C ALA A 11 25.67 -13.78 -3.95
N LEU A 12 24.57 -13.00 -4.03
CA LEU A 12 23.53 -13.19 -5.06
C LEU A 12 23.97 -12.65 -6.43
N SER A 13 24.72 -11.54 -6.45
CA SER A 13 25.33 -11.00 -7.68
C SER A 13 26.30 -12.01 -8.33
N VAL A 14 26.96 -12.84 -7.53
CA VAL A 14 27.83 -13.89 -8.05
C VAL A 14 27.04 -15.03 -8.69
N LEU A 15 25.83 -15.34 -8.17
CA LEU A 15 24.98 -16.38 -8.76
C LEU A 15 24.41 -15.93 -10.12
N LEU A 16 23.98 -14.66 -10.24
CA LEU A 16 23.52 -14.07 -11.50
C LEU A 16 24.66 -13.87 -12.51
N LEU A 17 25.87 -13.53 -12.05
CA LEU A 17 27.06 -13.42 -12.92
C LEU A 17 27.53 -14.80 -13.42
N LEU A 18 27.31 -15.88 -12.68
CA LEU A 18 27.58 -17.23 -13.17
C LEU A 18 26.61 -17.67 -14.28
N CYS A 19 25.35 -17.20 -14.23
CA CYS A 19 24.38 -17.38 -15.32
C CYS A 19 24.74 -16.52 -16.57
N SER A 20 25.31 -15.30 -16.38
CA SER A 20 25.73 -14.44 -17.50
C SER A 20 27.02 -14.85 -18.14
N ALA A 21 27.95 -15.48 -17.40
CA ALA A 21 29.25 -15.92 -17.93
C ALA A 21 29.17 -17.17 -18.84
N CYS A 22 28.03 -17.86 -18.87
CA CYS A 22 27.78 -18.97 -19.81
C CYS A 22 27.28 -18.50 -21.19
N ALA A 23 27.07 -17.21 -21.42
CA ALA A 23 26.48 -16.67 -22.66
C ALA A 23 27.50 -16.35 -23.77
N GLU A 24 28.80 -16.56 -23.58
CA GLU A 24 29.82 -16.36 -24.62
C GLU A 24 30.56 -17.64 -25.00
N SER A 25 29.86 -18.64 -25.49
CA SER A 25 30.45 -19.64 -26.36
C SER A 25 29.41 -20.12 -27.37
N ASN A 26 29.61 -19.64 -28.61
CA ASN A 26 28.96 -20.15 -29.80
C ASN A 26 29.09 -21.67 -29.89
N VAL A 27 27.99 -22.41 -29.65
CA VAL A 27 27.70 -23.70 -30.30
C VAL A 27 26.20 -23.92 -30.34
N ASN A 28 25.68 -24.09 -31.56
CA ASN A 28 24.36 -24.61 -31.87
C ASN A 28 24.05 -25.87 -31.09
N SER A 29 23.19 -25.78 -30.07
CA SER A 29 22.39 -26.91 -29.55
C SER A 29 21.20 -26.32 -28.84
N GLY A 30 20.00 -26.61 -29.37
CA GLY A 30 18.72 -26.24 -28.74
C GLY A 30 18.56 -26.94 -27.38
N ALA A 31 19.19 -26.37 -26.37
CA ALA A 31 18.89 -26.67 -24.99
C ALA A 31 17.87 -25.59 -24.58
N ASN A 32 16.66 -26.02 -24.22
CA ASN A 32 15.65 -25.19 -23.56
C ASN A 32 16.33 -24.53 -22.37
N GLN A 33 16.59 -23.22 -22.46
CA GLN A 33 16.88 -22.40 -21.32
C GLN A 33 15.56 -22.39 -20.54
N GLU A 34 15.47 -23.13 -19.46
CA GLU A 34 14.33 -23.10 -18.57
C GLU A 34 14.28 -21.67 -18.01
N ASP A 35 13.28 -20.91 -18.42
CA ASP A 35 12.98 -19.59 -17.84
C ASP A 35 12.62 -19.80 -16.37
N ILE A 36 13.59 -19.60 -15.48
CA ILE A 36 13.37 -19.66 -14.02
C ILE A 36 12.40 -18.54 -13.67
N SER A 37 11.26 -18.91 -13.09
CA SER A 37 10.25 -17.92 -12.71
C SER A 37 10.73 -17.07 -11.54
N TYR A 38 10.26 -15.82 -11.45
CA TYR A 38 10.55 -14.95 -10.30
C TYR A 38 10.10 -15.56 -8.97
N THR A 39 9.05 -16.37 -8.98
CA THR A 39 8.61 -17.13 -7.81
C THR A 39 9.69 -18.11 -7.33
N GLU A 40 10.36 -18.84 -8.24
CA GLU A 40 11.43 -19.76 -7.88
C GLU A 40 12.66 -19.01 -7.34
N ILE A 41 12.99 -17.85 -7.92
CA ILE A 41 14.05 -16.98 -7.40
C ILE A 41 13.71 -16.50 -5.98
N ALA A 42 12.47 -16.06 -5.74
CA ALA A 42 12.00 -15.63 -4.43
C ALA A 42 12.08 -16.76 -3.39
N VAL A 43 11.62 -17.95 -3.74
CA VAL A 43 11.69 -19.14 -2.87
C VAL A 43 13.14 -19.45 -2.51
N ALA A 44 14.04 -19.53 -3.47
CA ALA A 44 15.44 -19.82 -3.23
C ALA A 44 16.14 -18.77 -2.34
N ALA A 45 15.80 -17.48 -2.52
CA ALA A 45 16.31 -16.41 -1.69
C ALA A 45 15.83 -16.52 -0.23
N VAL A 46 14.54 -16.82 -0.03
CA VAL A 46 13.96 -16.98 1.33
C VAL A 46 14.56 -18.21 2.02
N GLU A 47 14.73 -19.34 1.35
CA GLU A 47 15.40 -20.53 1.91
C GLU A 47 16.83 -20.21 2.34
N THR A 48 17.58 -19.45 1.52
CA THR A 48 18.93 -19.00 1.83
C THR A 48 18.95 -18.10 3.07
N ALA A 49 18.09 -17.08 3.11
CA ALA A 49 17.97 -16.17 4.24
C ALA A 49 17.56 -16.88 5.54
N LEU A 50 16.67 -17.87 5.44
CA LEU A 50 16.27 -18.71 6.55
C LEU A 50 17.44 -19.54 7.08
N LYS A 51 18.23 -20.15 6.20
CA LYS A 51 19.43 -20.89 6.55
C LYS A 51 20.42 -20.04 7.33
N ASP A 52 20.66 -18.81 6.91
CA ASP A 52 21.59 -17.87 7.54
C ASP A 52 21.14 -17.41 8.95
N ARG A 53 19.85 -17.49 9.27
CA ARG A 53 19.27 -17.13 10.58
C ARG A 53 19.38 -18.25 11.60
N LEU A 54 19.62 -19.47 11.17
CA LEU A 54 19.71 -20.63 12.06
C LEU A 54 21.05 -20.71 12.78
N LYS A 55 21.04 -21.18 14.05
CA LYS A 55 22.28 -21.45 14.79
C LYS A 55 23.09 -22.57 14.19
N ASN A 56 22.40 -23.57 13.61
CA ASN A 56 22.99 -24.70 12.88
C ASN A 56 22.38 -24.71 11.48
N PRO A 57 22.94 -23.96 10.51
CA PRO A 57 22.43 -23.85 9.14
C PRO A 57 22.27 -25.20 8.43
N GLU A 58 23.18 -26.13 8.69
CA GLU A 58 23.17 -27.45 8.06
C GLU A 58 22.03 -28.37 8.57
N SER A 59 21.35 -27.98 9.65
CA SER A 59 20.19 -28.70 10.16
C SER A 59 18.87 -28.33 9.48
N LEU A 60 18.85 -27.34 8.58
CA LEU A 60 17.65 -26.94 7.88
C LEU A 60 17.11 -28.05 6.99
N GLN A 61 15.86 -28.42 7.21
CA GLN A 61 15.08 -29.34 6.38
C GLN A 61 13.83 -28.63 5.92
N VAL A 62 13.80 -28.19 4.67
CA VAL A 62 12.63 -27.58 4.05
C VAL A 62 11.67 -28.71 3.65
N HIS A 63 10.42 -28.61 4.10
CA HIS A 63 9.34 -29.56 3.77
C HIS A 63 8.52 -29.05 2.58
N SER A 64 8.25 -27.72 2.56
CA SER A 64 7.63 -27.03 1.43
C SER A 64 8.01 -25.57 1.45
N ALA A 65 8.09 -24.96 0.27
CA ALA A 65 8.22 -23.52 0.09
C ALA A 65 7.34 -23.12 -1.08
N ASN A 66 6.36 -22.25 -0.83
CA ASN A 66 5.33 -21.92 -1.80
C ASN A 66 5.00 -20.41 -1.75
N LEU A 67 4.50 -19.89 -2.86
CA LEU A 67 3.85 -18.59 -2.91
C LEU A 67 2.57 -18.62 -2.07
N ASP A 68 2.38 -17.62 -1.22
CA ASP A 68 1.18 -17.39 -0.42
C ASP A 68 0.35 -16.28 -1.08
N GLY A 69 -0.80 -16.66 -1.63
CA GLY A 69 -1.67 -15.75 -2.37
C GLY A 69 -1.15 -15.36 -3.75
N GLU A 70 -1.53 -14.17 -4.21
CA GLU A 70 -1.19 -13.67 -5.54
C GLU A 70 0.10 -12.86 -5.52
N SER A 71 1.00 -13.16 -6.45
CA SER A 71 2.13 -12.29 -6.76
C SER A 71 1.69 -11.09 -7.59
N PHE A 72 2.47 -10.01 -7.54
CA PHE A 72 2.35 -8.88 -8.46
C PHE A 72 3.65 -8.72 -9.23
N GLU A 73 3.55 -8.42 -10.51
CA GLU A 73 4.68 -8.25 -11.42
C GLU A 73 4.40 -7.12 -12.42
N ASN A 74 5.40 -6.24 -12.61
CA ASN A 74 5.41 -5.23 -13.67
C ASN A 74 6.78 -5.22 -14.35
N ASP A 75 7.07 -4.21 -15.18
CA ASP A 75 8.33 -4.11 -15.93
C ASP A 75 9.56 -3.90 -15.04
N THR A 76 9.39 -3.41 -13.82
CA THR A 76 10.49 -3.02 -12.93
C THR A 76 10.68 -3.92 -11.72
N ALA A 77 9.63 -4.59 -11.25
CA ALA A 77 9.67 -5.37 -10.03
C ALA A 77 8.71 -6.57 -10.04
N TYR A 78 9.05 -7.57 -9.25
CA TYR A 78 8.19 -8.66 -8.83
C TYR A 78 8.00 -8.59 -7.30
N PHE A 79 6.77 -8.83 -6.84
CA PHE A 79 6.40 -8.92 -5.42
C PHE A 79 5.74 -10.25 -5.14
N GLY A 80 6.22 -10.97 -4.13
CA GLY A 80 5.67 -12.25 -3.70
C GLY A 80 5.76 -12.45 -2.20
N THR A 81 4.79 -13.15 -1.64
CA THR A 81 4.82 -13.61 -0.26
C THR A 81 5.14 -15.10 -0.25
N ILE A 82 6.21 -15.49 0.43
CA ILE A 82 6.67 -16.87 0.44
C ILE A 82 6.45 -17.47 1.83
N ILE A 83 5.78 -18.62 1.89
CA ILE A 83 5.64 -19.42 3.10
C ILE A 83 6.56 -20.63 2.98
N VAL A 84 7.42 -20.83 3.99
CA VAL A 84 8.33 -21.96 4.11
C VAL A 84 7.98 -22.78 5.36
N ASP A 85 7.61 -24.04 5.16
CA ASP A 85 7.47 -25.04 6.24
C ASP A 85 8.78 -25.81 6.35
N TYR A 86 9.39 -25.78 7.53
CA TYR A 86 10.71 -26.32 7.74
C TYR A 86 10.90 -26.92 9.12
N SER A 87 11.91 -27.79 9.26
CA SER A 87 12.43 -28.25 10.53
C SER A 87 13.88 -27.79 10.69
N ALA A 88 14.26 -27.39 11.90
CA ALA A 88 15.64 -27.09 12.22
C ALA A 88 15.98 -27.52 13.64
N GLN A 89 17.27 -27.80 13.89
CA GLN A 89 17.76 -28.21 15.17
C GLN A 89 17.77 -27.07 16.18
N ASN A 90 17.17 -27.28 17.34
CA ASN A 90 17.20 -26.30 18.44
C ASN A 90 18.54 -26.37 19.20
N SER A 91 18.71 -25.51 20.21
CA SER A 91 19.95 -25.44 21.03
C SER A 91 20.26 -26.73 21.83
N PHE A 92 19.29 -27.64 21.96
CA PHE A 92 19.42 -28.90 22.70
C PHE A 92 19.58 -30.11 21.77
N GLY A 93 19.70 -29.88 20.47
CA GLY A 93 19.89 -30.95 19.49
C GLY A 93 18.60 -31.59 18.96
N GLY A 94 17.44 -31.23 19.48
CA GLY A 94 16.13 -31.68 18.97
C GLY A 94 15.68 -30.90 17.77
N TYR A 95 14.93 -31.55 16.86
CA TYR A 95 14.32 -30.86 15.72
C TYR A 95 12.95 -30.28 16.05
N ASN A 96 12.72 -29.02 15.68
CA ASN A 96 11.41 -28.38 15.76
C ASN A 96 10.92 -28.06 14.36
N ARG A 97 9.62 -28.29 14.12
CA ARG A 97 8.95 -27.87 12.89
C ARG A 97 8.39 -26.47 13.09
N ASN A 98 8.61 -25.60 12.10
CA ASN A 98 8.21 -24.21 12.13
C ASN A 98 7.74 -23.78 10.74
N THR A 99 7.03 -22.66 10.69
CA THR A 99 6.64 -21.97 9.46
C THR A 99 7.23 -20.56 9.47
N ALA A 100 7.84 -20.14 8.38
CA ALA A 100 8.29 -18.78 8.15
C ALA A 100 7.48 -18.16 7.01
N LYS A 101 7.06 -16.91 7.18
CA LYS A 101 6.46 -16.09 6.14
C LYS A 101 7.43 -14.95 5.82
N SER A 102 7.72 -14.76 4.55
CA SER A 102 8.65 -13.72 4.08
C SER A 102 8.01 -12.94 2.93
N TYR A 103 8.17 -11.64 2.96
CA TYR A 103 7.71 -10.70 1.95
C TYR A 103 8.90 -10.30 1.08
N VAL A 104 8.82 -10.55 -0.23
CA VAL A 104 9.95 -10.42 -1.15
C VAL A 104 9.64 -9.45 -2.28
N GLU A 105 10.57 -8.55 -2.54
CA GLU A 105 10.65 -7.74 -3.75
C GLU A 105 11.87 -8.16 -4.56
N ILE A 106 11.70 -8.37 -5.87
CA ILE A 106 12.78 -8.59 -6.81
C ILE A 106 12.79 -7.43 -7.81
N SER A 107 13.87 -6.66 -7.81
CA SER A 107 14.10 -5.62 -8.82
C SER A 107 14.46 -6.29 -10.14
N LYS A 108 13.70 -6.04 -11.19
CA LYS A 108 13.99 -6.55 -12.55
C LYS A 108 15.09 -5.76 -13.25
N VAL A 109 15.46 -4.59 -12.72
CA VAL A 109 16.49 -3.73 -13.31
C VAL A 109 17.90 -4.28 -13.04
N ASP A 110 18.13 -4.77 -11.82
CA ASP A 110 19.43 -5.24 -11.36
C ASP A 110 19.41 -6.65 -10.76
N GLY A 111 18.24 -7.30 -10.71
CA GLY A 111 18.05 -8.64 -10.18
C GLY A 111 18.18 -8.74 -8.66
N VAL A 112 18.17 -7.61 -7.94
CA VAL A 112 18.32 -7.61 -6.48
C VAL A 112 17.06 -8.15 -5.82
N VAL A 113 17.23 -9.15 -4.96
CA VAL A 113 16.17 -9.70 -4.11
C VAL A 113 16.24 -9.03 -2.74
N THR A 114 15.13 -8.45 -2.30
CA THR A 114 15.01 -7.77 -1.01
C THR A 114 13.90 -8.42 -0.19
N GLU A 115 14.22 -8.86 1.02
CA GLU A 115 13.21 -9.24 1.99
C GLU A 115 12.77 -8.00 2.77
N LEU A 116 11.47 -7.79 2.85
CA LEU A 116 10.83 -6.61 3.45
C LEU A 116 10.07 -7.02 4.71
N ASP A 117 9.84 -6.07 5.61
CA ASP A 117 8.76 -6.18 6.58
C ASP A 117 7.40 -6.04 5.89
N GLU A 118 6.34 -6.48 6.57
CA GLU A 118 4.99 -6.53 6.01
C GLU A 118 4.51 -5.15 5.50
N ALA A 119 4.72 -4.10 6.29
CA ALA A 119 4.28 -2.75 5.92
C ALA A 119 5.05 -2.21 4.72
N SER A 120 6.37 -2.34 4.71
CA SER A 120 7.20 -1.93 3.58
C SER A 120 6.85 -2.68 2.29
N TYR A 121 6.54 -3.98 2.39
CA TYR A 121 6.11 -4.78 1.25
C TYR A 121 4.81 -4.25 0.64
N TYR A 122 3.76 -4.09 1.44
CA TYR A 122 2.47 -3.62 0.93
C TYR A 122 2.55 -2.19 0.40
N ASN A 123 3.26 -1.29 1.09
CA ASN A 123 3.46 0.08 0.63
C ASN A 123 4.15 0.14 -0.74
N ARG A 124 5.24 -0.62 -0.92
CA ARG A 124 5.97 -0.66 -2.20
C ARG A 124 5.17 -1.34 -3.29
N ARG A 125 4.45 -2.42 -2.98
CA ARG A 125 3.58 -3.11 -3.93
C ARG A 125 2.45 -2.20 -4.42
N ILE A 126 1.74 -1.49 -3.51
CA ILE A 126 0.70 -0.52 -3.87
C ILE A 126 1.27 0.59 -4.74
N LYS A 127 2.41 1.14 -4.37
CA LYS A 127 3.09 2.17 -5.17
C LYS A 127 3.46 1.67 -6.57
N ALA A 128 3.95 0.44 -6.69
CA ALA A 128 4.31 -0.15 -7.97
C ALA A 128 3.09 -0.50 -8.83
N GLN A 129 1.98 -0.88 -8.21
CA GLN A 129 0.76 -1.33 -8.89
C GLN A 129 -0.18 -0.17 -9.22
N PHE A 130 -0.36 0.79 -8.31
CA PHE A 130 -1.39 1.82 -8.38
C PHE A 130 -0.85 3.26 -8.26
N GLY A 131 0.48 3.46 -8.11
CA GLY A 131 1.03 4.77 -7.75
C GLY A 131 0.60 5.90 -8.70
N ASP A 132 0.68 5.68 -10.00
CA ASP A 132 0.25 6.66 -11.01
C ASP A 132 -1.27 6.87 -11.00
N GLY A 133 -2.05 5.79 -10.78
CA GLY A 133 -3.49 5.85 -10.61
C GLY A 133 -3.89 6.67 -9.38
N LEU A 134 -3.25 6.41 -8.22
CA LEU A 134 -3.53 7.17 -7.00
C LEU A 134 -3.27 8.68 -7.15
N CYS A 135 -2.30 9.08 -7.97
CA CYS A 135 -2.02 10.49 -8.26
C CYS A 135 -3.13 11.17 -9.07
N SER A 136 -3.94 10.41 -9.81
CA SER A 136 -4.94 10.93 -10.75
C SER A 136 -6.37 10.91 -10.22
N ILE A 137 -6.62 10.31 -9.04
CA ILE A 137 -7.98 10.16 -8.50
C ILE A 137 -8.57 11.52 -8.09
N VAL A 138 -7.78 12.38 -7.43
CA VAL A 138 -8.22 13.70 -6.98
C VAL A 138 -7.12 14.71 -7.25
N ASP A 139 -7.44 15.73 -8.04
CA ASP A 139 -6.49 16.80 -8.37
C ASP A 139 -6.05 17.56 -7.10
N GLY A 140 -4.74 17.74 -6.96
CA GLY A 140 -4.14 18.46 -5.83
C GLY A 140 -4.10 17.69 -4.50
N ILE A 141 -4.58 16.44 -4.45
CA ILE A 141 -4.41 15.58 -3.26
C ILE A 141 -3.41 14.47 -3.58
N PRO A 142 -2.22 14.49 -2.97
CA PRO A 142 -1.19 13.48 -3.24
C PRO A 142 -1.50 12.15 -2.52
N LEU A 143 -2.52 11.41 -2.99
CA LEU A 143 -2.98 10.15 -2.38
C LEU A 143 -1.88 9.09 -2.30
N GLN A 144 -0.91 9.10 -3.23
CA GLN A 144 0.25 8.20 -3.23
C GLN A 144 1.12 8.33 -1.97
N LEU A 145 0.99 9.43 -1.21
CA LEU A 145 1.73 9.59 0.06
C LEU A 145 1.32 8.59 1.13
N ILE A 146 0.16 7.94 1.01
CA ILE A 146 -0.28 6.87 1.91
C ILE A 146 0.73 5.70 1.98
N CYS A 147 1.49 5.49 0.90
CA CYS A 147 2.50 4.45 0.77
C CYS A 147 3.94 5.00 0.83
N SER A 148 4.14 6.22 1.35
CA SER A 148 5.45 6.85 1.40
C SER A 148 6.26 6.36 2.60
N ASP A 149 7.55 6.14 2.38
CA ASP A 149 8.54 5.85 3.42
C ASP A 149 9.25 7.13 3.92
N GLU A 150 8.87 8.30 3.40
CA GLU A 150 9.46 9.58 3.76
C GLU A 150 9.15 9.99 5.22
N HIS A 151 10.05 10.77 5.81
CA HIS A 151 9.85 11.34 7.14
C HIS A 151 8.79 12.43 7.13
N TYR A 152 8.11 12.64 8.26
CA TYR A 152 7.05 13.64 8.45
C TYR A 152 7.38 15.01 7.88
N SER A 153 8.60 15.53 8.12
CA SER A 153 9.04 16.82 7.61
C SER A 153 9.12 16.91 6.09
N GLN A 154 9.48 15.80 5.43
CA GLN A 154 9.51 15.70 3.98
C GLN A 154 8.10 15.62 3.42
N LEU A 155 7.22 14.83 4.06
CA LEU A 155 5.80 14.74 3.71
C LEU A 155 5.11 16.11 3.80
N LEU A 156 5.37 16.90 4.84
CA LEU A 156 4.86 18.28 4.94
C LEU A 156 5.32 19.17 3.78
N THR A 157 6.55 18.98 3.31
CA THR A 157 7.07 19.73 2.16
C THR A 157 6.32 19.37 0.88
N ILE A 158 6.03 18.08 0.67
CA ILE A 158 5.26 17.60 -0.48
C ILE A 158 3.82 18.10 -0.41
N ILE A 159 3.15 17.94 0.75
CA ILE A 159 1.77 18.41 0.95
C ILE A 159 1.66 19.92 0.67
N ARG A 160 2.63 20.73 1.16
CA ARG A 160 2.65 22.17 0.89
C ARG A 160 2.81 22.49 -0.59
N LYS A 161 3.62 21.72 -1.29
CA LYS A 161 3.83 21.92 -2.73
C LYS A 161 2.59 21.60 -3.56
N GLU A 162 1.90 20.51 -3.23
CA GLU A 162 0.75 20.00 -4.00
C GLU A 162 -0.56 20.68 -3.58
N CYS A 163 -0.80 20.85 -2.27
CA CYS A 163 -2.05 21.37 -1.73
C CYS A 163 -1.99 22.85 -1.31
N GLY A 164 -0.80 23.49 -1.29
CA GLY A 164 -0.65 24.87 -0.83
C GLY A 164 -0.57 25.00 0.70
N ASP A 165 -1.22 26.04 1.24
CA ASP A 165 -1.22 26.28 2.69
C ASP A 165 -2.05 25.26 3.44
N PHE A 166 -1.55 24.84 4.61
CA PHE A 166 -2.21 23.87 5.46
C PHE A 166 -2.15 24.27 6.95
N SER A 167 -3.04 23.73 7.73
CA SER A 167 -3.01 23.73 9.20
C SER A 167 -2.49 22.38 9.74
N THR A 168 -1.95 22.39 10.96
CA THR A 168 -1.51 21.18 11.64
C THR A 168 -2.12 21.11 13.03
N PHE A 169 -2.49 19.89 13.44
CA PHE A 169 -2.99 19.62 14.78
C PHE A 169 -2.30 18.37 15.34
N THR A 170 -2.05 18.36 16.65
CA THR A 170 -1.50 17.20 17.35
C THR A 170 -2.47 16.77 18.43
N TYR A 171 -2.95 15.54 18.33
CA TYR A 171 -3.87 14.95 19.29
C TYR A 171 -3.15 14.60 20.61
N LYS A 172 -3.91 14.40 21.68
CA LYS A 172 -3.36 13.96 22.98
C LYS A 172 -2.69 12.58 22.92
N SER A 173 -3.07 11.75 21.95
CA SER A 173 -2.45 10.46 21.65
C SER A 173 -1.05 10.59 21.06
N GLY A 174 -0.67 11.77 20.57
CA GLY A 174 0.54 12.00 19.79
C GLY A 174 0.34 11.90 18.27
N ALA A 175 -0.82 11.41 17.82
CA ALA A 175 -1.16 11.41 16.39
C ALA A 175 -1.18 12.85 15.85
N LYS A 176 -0.75 13.03 14.61
CA LYS A 176 -0.69 14.33 13.95
C LYS A 176 -1.68 14.38 12.80
N GLU A 177 -2.25 15.55 12.59
CA GLU A 177 -3.15 15.87 11.50
C GLU A 177 -2.61 17.05 10.70
N VAL A 178 -2.74 16.96 9.39
CA VAL A 178 -2.47 18.05 8.46
C VAL A 178 -3.70 18.24 7.61
N SER A 179 -4.25 19.44 7.57
CA SER A 179 -5.48 19.74 6.83
C SER A 179 -5.26 20.93 5.88
N CYS A 180 -5.70 20.79 4.63
CA CYS A 180 -5.64 21.79 3.59
C CYS A 180 -6.93 21.82 2.76
N VAL A 181 -7.15 22.92 2.04
CA VAL A 181 -8.22 22.99 1.03
C VAL A 181 -7.77 22.21 -0.19
N ALA A 182 -8.67 21.45 -0.79
CA ALA A 182 -8.42 20.65 -1.98
C ALA A 182 -9.68 20.51 -2.84
N ASN A 183 -9.50 20.12 -4.11
CA ASN A 183 -10.59 20.00 -5.05
C ASN A 183 -10.70 18.55 -5.58
N ALA A 184 -11.92 18.03 -5.66
CA ALA A 184 -12.24 16.79 -6.35
C ALA A 184 -13.21 17.12 -7.49
N GLY A 185 -12.69 17.32 -8.69
CA GLY A 185 -13.45 17.93 -9.78
C GLY A 185 -13.92 19.34 -9.39
N ASP A 186 -15.22 19.59 -9.46
CA ASP A 186 -15.83 20.87 -9.07
C ASP A 186 -16.09 20.99 -7.54
N LEU A 187 -15.84 19.94 -6.78
CA LEU A 187 -16.04 19.92 -5.33
C LEU A 187 -14.83 20.50 -4.60
N GLU A 188 -14.95 21.72 -4.08
CA GLU A 188 -13.96 22.29 -3.15
C GLU A 188 -14.24 21.80 -1.73
N GLY A 189 -13.29 21.10 -1.13
CA GLY A 189 -13.42 20.47 0.18
C GLY A 189 -12.15 20.57 1.02
N THR A 190 -12.08 19.74 2.05
CA THR A 190 -10.92 19.65 2.94
C THR A 190 -10.22 18.31 2.74
N ALA A 191 -8.93 18.31 2.43
CA ALA A 191 -8.08 17.15 2.53
C ALA A 191 -7.41 17.10 3.90
N THR A 192 -7.42 15.94 4.53
CA THR A 192 -6.83 15.69 5.84
C THR A 192 -5.90 14.48 5.77
N PHE A 193 -4.67 14.64 6.25
CA PHE A 193 -3.65 13.59 6.33
C PHE A 193 -3.43 13.27 7.81
N LEU A 194 -3.65 12.03 8.21
CA LEU A 194 -3.50 11.55 9.57
C LEU A 194 -2.25 10.68 9.69
N PHE A 195 -1.43 10.96 10.70
CA PHE A 195 -0.15 10.31 10.95
C PHE A 195 -0.16 9.54 12.25
N TYR A 196 0.38 8.32 12.23
CA TYR A 196 0.62 7.55 13.46
C TYR A 196 1.61 8.26 14.39
N PRO A 197 1.40 8.22 15.71
CA PRO A 197 2.29 8.85 16.67
C PRO A 197 3.67 8.15 16.76
N GLU A 198 3.72 6.83 16.53
CA GLU A 198 4.89 6.00 16.77
C GLU A 198 5.92 6.09 15.64
N ASN A 199 5.46 6.10 14.39
CA ASN A 199 6.33 6.00 13.20
C ASN A 199 6.20 7.20 12.25
N GLU A 200 5.28 8.14 12.54
CA GLU A 200 4.98 9.31 11.72
C GLU A 200 4.58 9.00 10.27
N LYS A 201 4.13 7.76 9.99
CA LYS A 201 3.60 7.36 8.69
C LYS A 201 2.14 7.77 8.56
N ILE A 202 1.72 8.07 7.33
CA ILE A 202 0.30 8.34 7.04
C ILE A 202 -0.45 7.01 7.09
N TRP A 203 -1.52 6.97 7.90
CA TRP A 203 -2.43 5.83 7.94
C TRP A 203 -3.77 6.12 7.28
N GLN A 204 -4.10 7.41 7.10
CA GLN A 204 -5.34 7.81 6.48
C GLN A 204 -5.17 9.13 5.72
N ILE A 205 -5.71 9.20 4.51
CA ILE A 205 -5.96 10.43 3.78
C ILE A 205 -7.46 10.52 3.55
N ASN A 206 -8.06 11.65 3.93
CA ASN A 206 -9.48 11.88 3.83
C ASN A 206 -9.73 13.16 3.03
N PHE A 207 -10.62 13.12 2.05
CA PHE A 207 -11.20 14.29 1.42
C PHE A 207 -12.66 14.38 1.85
N PHE A 208 -13.09 15.52 2.29
CA PHE A 208 -14.45 15.77 2.76
C PHE A 208 -15.01 17.03 2.12
N TRP A 209 -16.17 16.90 1.51
CA TRP A 209 -17.00 17.98 1.01
C TRP A 209 -18.38 17.96 1.70
N SER A 210 -18.96 19.13 1.97
CA SER A 210 -20.35 19.26 2.43
C SER A 210 -21.01 20.49 1.86
N ASP A 211 -22.34 20.48 1.81
CA ASP A 211 -23.20 21.57 1.30
C ASP A 211 -23.20 22.85 2.17
N GLY A 212 -22.32 22.95 3.16
CA GLY A 212 -22.22 24.09 4.07
C GLY A 212 -23.23 24.08 5.21
N GLN A 213 -24.10 23.09 5.29
CA GLN A 213 -24.87 22.82 6.49
C GLN A 213 -23.95 22.21 7.54
N SER A 214 -24.01 22.69 8.78
CA SER A 214 -23.19 22.19 9.87
C SER A 214 -23.50 20.72 10.11
N TYR A 215 -22.65 19.85 9.61
CA TYR A 215 -22.71 18.41 9.95
C TYR A 215 -21.95 18.19 11.24
N TYR A 216 -22.57 17.47 12.16
CA TYR A 216 -21.99 17.09 13.44
C TYR A 216 -21.90 15.56 13.53
N ASP A 217 -20.71 15.01 13.42
CA ASP A 217 -20.45 13.58 13.52
C ASP A 217 -20.38 13.05 14.98
N GLY A 218 -20.80 13.88 15.94
CA GLY A 218 -20.71 13.61 17.37
C GLY A 218 -19.40 14.07 18.02
N THR A 219 -18.40 14.47 17.21
CA THR A 219 -17.08 14.90 17.69
C THR A 219 -16.62 16.23 17.11
N ASN A 220 -16.95 16.52 15.84
CA ASN A 220 -16.51 17.71 15.14
C ASN A 220 -17.66 18.36 14.35
N ALA A 221 -17.68 19.71 14.31
CA ALA A 221 -18.56 20.46 13.44
C ALA A 221 -17.75 20.87 12.20
N TYR A 222 -18.13 20.40 11.03
CA TYR A 222 -17.54 20.80 9.75
C TYR A 222 -18.46 21.85 9.11
N THR A 223 -17.93 23.02 8.83
CA THR A 223 -18.65 24.07 8.12
C THR A 223 -17.73 24.56 7.00
N LEU A 224 -17.91 24.00 5.81
CA LEU A 224 -17.37 24.57 4.59
C LEU A 224 -18.59 25.04 3.78
N GLY A 225 -18.80 26.36 3.74
CA GLY A 225 -19.82 26.95 2.88
C GLY A 225 -19.30 26.99 1.46
N THR A 226 -19.76 26.09 0.59
CA THR A 226 -19.59 26.26 -0.85
C THR A 226 -20.94 26.64 -1.46
N GLU A 227 -20.92 27.52 -2.47
CA GLU A 227 -22.12 27.83 -3.27
C GLU A 227 -22.47 26.65 -4.23
N TYR A 228 -21.64 25.61 -4.27
CA TYR A 228 -21.81 24.46 -5.16
C TYR A 228 -22.79 23.46 -4.57
N ILE A 229 -23.75 23.02 -5.36
CA ILE A 229 -24.72 21.97 -5.00
C ILE A 229 -24.26 20.68 -5.66
N ALA A 230 -23.69 19.76 -4.89
CA ALA A 230 -23.32 18.45 -5.39
C ALA A 230 -24.54 17.62 -5.74
N THR A 231 -24.39 16.80 -6.77
CA THR A 231 -25.41 15.93 -7.32
C THR A 231 -24.91 14.47 -7.33
N LEU A 232 -25.81 13.53 -7.61
CA LEU A 232 -25.41 12.14 -7.82
C LEU A 232 -24.43 11.99 -9.00
N ASN A 233 -24.45 12.91 -9.97
CA ASN A 233 -23.51 12.89 -11.07
C ASN A 233 -22.07 13.10 -10.59
N ASP A 234 -21.85 13.99 -9.63
CA ASP A 234 -20.50 14.20 -9.04
C ASP A 234 -19.98 12.97 -8.34
N VAL A 235 -20.86 12.21 -7.65
CA VAL A 235 -20.52 10.93 -7.05
C VAL A 235 -20.21 9.88 -8.10
N ASP A 236 -20.99 9.81 -9.17
CA ASP A 236 -20.79 8.86 -10.27
C ASP A 236 -19.48 9.15 -11.01
N GLU A 237 -19.16 10.42 -11.25
CA GLU A 237 -17.88 10.84 -11.84
C GLU A 237 -16.69 10.46 -10.96
N LEU A 238 -16.76 10.66 -9.64
CA LEU A 238 -15.72 10.23 -8.71
C LEU A 238 -15.54 8.70 -8.73
N LYS A 239 -16.63 7.94 -8.74
CA LYS A 239 -16.56 6.46 -8.84
C LYS A 239 -15.87 6.03 -10.12
N GLU A 240 -16.26 6.62 -11.26
CA GLU A 240 -15.66 6.32 -12.56
C GLU A 240 -14.17 6.70 -12.60
N GLN A 241 -13.79 7.84 -12.03
CA GLN A 241 -12.39 8.25 -11.91
C GLN A 241 -11.57 7.22 -11.11
N ILE A 242 -12.10 6.74 -9.98
CA ILE A 242 -11.41 5.75 -9.14
C ILE A 242 -11.33 4.40 -9.87
N ASP A 243 -12.42 3.92 -10.47
CA ASP A 243 -12.45 2.66 -11.24
C ASP A 243 -11.42 2.68 -12.37
N ASN A 244 -11.36 3.79 -13.12
CA ASN A 244 -10.43 3.96 -14.23
C ASN A 244 -8.97 4.07 -13.76
N ALA A 245 -8.72 4.86 -12.70
CA ALA A 245 -7.38 5.07 -12.16
C ALA A 245 -6.76 3.79 -11.60
N LEU A 246 -7.57 2.94 -10.97
CA LEU A 246 -7.11 1.71 -10.35
C LEU A 246 -7.23 0.49 -11.27
N SER A 247 -8.04 0.58 -12.33
CA SER A 247 -8.41 -0.56 -13.19
C SER A 247 -9.02 -1.74 -12.41
N ILE A 248 -9.67 -1.44 -11.28
CA ILE A 248 -10.44 -2.38 -10.47
C ILE A 248 -11.82 -1.80 -10.18
N PRO A 249 -12.89 -2.59 -10.29
CA PRO A 249 -14.24 -2.11 -10.02
C PRO A 249 -14.44 -1.92 -8.51
N HIS A 250 -15.28 -0.96 -8.14
CA HIS A 250 -15.74 -0.82 -6.75
C HIS A 250 -16.55 -2.04 -6.31
N GLY A 251 -16.54 -2.29 -4.99
CA GLY A 251 -17.38 -3.30 -4.37
C GLY A 251 -18.87 -2.93 -4.43
N LYS A 252 -19.71 -3.78 -3.82
CA LYS A 252 -21.15 -3.53 -3.73
C LYS A 252 -21.41 -2.22 -2.97
N ILE A 253 -22.31 -1.39 -3.50
CA ILE A 253 -22.81 -0.21 -2.80
C ILE A 253 -23.66 -0.68 -1.62
N ILE A 254 -23.36 -0.17 -0.43
CA ILE A 254 -24.09 -0.42 0.81
C ILE A 254 -24.91 0.84 1.11
N GLU A 255 -26.18 0.65 1.39
CA GLU A 255 -27.10 1.71 1.82
C GLU A 255 -27.45 1.52 3.29
N THR A 256 -27.39 2.61 4.05
CA THR A 256 -27.86 2.67 5.46
C THR A 256 -28.83 3.84 5.56
N THR A 257 -30.04 3.56 5.98
CA THR A 257 -31.10 4.58 6.11
C THR A 257 -31.26 5.01 7.55
N GLU A 258 -31.06 6.30 7.82
CA GLU A 258 -31.44 6.99 9.05
C GLU A 258 -32.63 7.91 8.76
N THR A 259 -33.30 8.43 9.80
CA THR A 259 -34.65 9.03 9.77
C THR A 259 -34.86 10.12 8.71
N PHE A 260 -33.80 10.82 8.26
CA PHE A 260 -33.87 11.91 7.27
C PHE A 260 -32.73 11.91 6.24
N PHE A 261 -31.85 10.90 6.32
CA PHE A 261 -30.68 10.79 5.44
C PHE A 261 -30.51 9.36 4.96
N HIS A 262 -30.16 9.21 3.73
CA HIS A 262 -29.69 7.95 3.16
C HIS A 262 -28.18 8.04 2.96
N ASP A 263 -27.45 7.22 3.72
CA ASP A 263 -26.01 7.07 3.62
C ASP A 263 -25.66 5.91 2.69
N TYR A 264 -24.76 6.17 1.77
CA TYR A 264 -24.27 5.19 0.83
C TYR A 264 -22.76 5.10 0.94
N GLU A 265 -22.22 3.89 0.75
CA GLU A 265 -20.79 3.69 0.66
C GLU A 265 -20.41 2.60 -0.33
N CYS A 266 -19.24 2.74 -0.95
CA CYS A 266 -18.59 1.68 -1.71
C CYS A 266 -17.08 1.69 -1.46
N CYS A 267 -16.44 0.52 -1.66
CA CYS A 267 -15.03 0.34 -1.35
C CYS A 267 -14.27 -0.30 -2.50
N TRP A 268 -13.01 0.10 -2.66
CA TRP A 268 -11.99 -0.54 -3.51
C TRP A 268 -10.93 -1.14 -2.62
N SER A 269 -10.81 -2.47 -2.61
CA SER A 269 -9.75 -3.16 -1.88
C SER A 269 -8.50 -3.19 -2.78
N LEU A 270 -7.42 -2.53 -2.38
CA LEU A 270 -6.18 -2.49 -3.14
C LEU A 270 -5.31 -3.72 -2.83
N VAL A 271 -5.05 -3.93 -1.56
CA VAL A 271 -4.42 -5.13 -0.98
C VAL A 271 -4.94 -5.29 0.45
N GLU A 272 -4.55 -6.36 1.13
CA GLU A 272 -4.91 -6.59 2.54
C GLU A 272 -4.54 -5.37 3.42
N GLY A 273 -5.53 -4.78 4.08
CA GLY A 273 -5.37 -3.64 4.99
C GLY A 273 -5.20 -2.28 4.31
N ILE A 274 -5.25 -2.19 2.96
CA ILE A 274 -5.22 -0.91 2.24
C ILE A 274 -6.42 -0.83 1.29
N TYR A 275 -7.23 0.21 1.46
CA TYR A 275 -8.48 0.36 0.71
C TYR A 275 -8.85 1.83 0.52
N ILE A 276 -9.64 2.09 -0.52
CA ILE A 276 -10.34 3.36 -0.73
C ILE A 276 -11.83 3.14 -0.41
N LYS A 277 -12.43 4.08 0.28
CA LYS A 277 -13.86 4.13 0.53
C LYS A 277 -14.40 5.49 0.07
N LEU A 278 -15.46 5.45 -0.72
CA LEU A 278 -16.28 6.61 -1.06
C LEU A 278 -17.62 6.47 -0.35
N SER A 279 -18.00 7.47 0.41
CA SER A 279 -19.32 7.56 1.06
C SER A 279 -19.98 8.89 0.73
N TRP A 280 -21.30 8.88 0.64
CA TRP A 280 -22.10 10.07 0.39
C TRP A 280 -23.45 9.96 1.07
N THR A 281 -24.01 11.12 1.43
CA THR A 281 -25.32 11.21 2.08
C THR A 281 -26.27 12.00 1.23
N ILE A 282 -27.47 11.49 1.02
CA ILE A 282 -28.58 12.15 0.35
C ILE A 282 -29.57 12.68 1.40
N ASN A 283 -29.98 13.93 1.24
CA ASN A 283 -31.02 14.54 2.06
C ASN A 283 -32.39 14.26 1.42
N ASP A 284 -33.25 13.50 2.11
CA ASP A 284 -34.59 13.11 1.65
C ASP A 284 -35.53 14.27 1.35
N THR A 285 -35.27 15.44 1.92
CA THR A 285 -36.18 16.58 1.76
C THR A 285 -36.07 17.29 0.43
N ASN A 286 -34.91 17.18 -0.26
CA ASN A 286 -34.61 17.90 -1.48
C ASN A 286 -33.79 17.11 -2.52
N ASP A 287 -33.53 15.84 -2.27
CA ASP A 287 -32.74 14.94 -3.14
C ASP A 287 -31.33 15.49 -3.48
N THR A 288 -30.76 16.32 -2.58
CA THR A 288 -29.41 16.85 -2.74
C THR A 288 -28.39 16.05 -1.95
N ILE A 289 -27.15 16.10 -2.40
CA ILE A 289 -26.02 15.52 -1.64
C ILE A 289 -25.71 16.44 -0.46
N ALA A 290 -25.76 15.93 0.76
CA ALA A 290 -25.41 16.66 1.97
C ALA A 290 -23.89 16.64 2.21
N HIS A 291 -23.25 15.51 1.97
CA HIS A 291 -21.79 15.41 2.02
C HIS A 291 -21.25 14.27 1.13
N ILE A 292 -19.98 14.38 0.77
CA ILE A 292 -19.18 13.36 0.09
C ILE A 292 -17.87 13.20 0.86
N GLN A 293 -17.49 11.98 1.12
CA GLN A 293 -16.23 11.64 1.76
C GLN A 293 -15.48 10.58 0.94
N LEU A 294 -14.25 10.89 0.55
CA LEU A 294 -13.29 9.93 0.00
C LEU A 294 -12.24 9.63 1.07
N LEU A 295 -12.12 8.37 1.44
CA LEU A 295 -11.23 7.90 2.48
C LEU A 295 -10.26 6.87 1.90
N LEU A 296 -8.96 7.13 2.00
CA LEU A 296 -7.90 6.16 1.72
C LEU A 296 -7.25 5.76 3.03
N CYS A 297 -7.34 4.48 3.39
CA CYS A 297 -6.79 3.92 4.62
C CYS A 297 -5.63 2.97 4.33
N ASN A 298 -4.65 2.97 5.25
CA ASN A 298 -3.52 2.04 5.27
C ASN A 298 -3.34 1.49 6.70
N ASP A 299 -4.11 0.47 7.03
CA ASP A 299 -4.07 -0.17 8.35
C ASP A 299 -2.78 -1.00 8.56
N VAL A 300 -2.03 -1.28 7.49
CA VAL A 300 -0.76 -2.04 7.57
C VAL A 300 0.32 -1.22 8.27
N ASN A 301 0.28 0.11 8.13
CA ASN A 301 1.23 1.01 8.79
C ASN A 301 1.14 0.98 10.33
N GLU A 302 -0.02 0.59 10.90
CA GLU A 302 -0.19 0.40 12.36
C GLU A 302 0.71 -0.70 12.90
N LYS A 303 0.89 -1.78 12.14
CA LYS A 303 1.67 -2.95 12.56
C LYS A 303 3.19 -2.74 12.47
N ALA A 304 3.63 -1.64 11.86
CA ALA A 304 5.06 -1.33 11.66
C ALA A 304 5.72 -0.61 12.85
N SER A 305 5.02 -0.46 13.97
CA SER A 305 5.47 0.21 15.19
C SER A 305 6.22 -0.71 16.18
#